data_7fc1eb60b64a1795a0c383abf6aab52b
#
_entry.id   7fc1eb60b64a1795a0c383abf6aab52b
#
_cell.length_a   1.000
_cell.length_b   1.000
_cell.length_c   1.000
_cell.angle_alpha   90.00
_cell.angle_beta   90.00
_cell.angle_gamma   90.00
#
_symmetry.space_group_name_H-M   'P 1'
#
loop_
_entity.id
_entity.type
_entity.pdbx_description
1 polymer ?
#
loop_
_entity_poly.entity_id
_entity_poly.type
_entity_poly.pdbx_seq_one_letter_code
_entity_poly.pdbx_strand_id
1 'polypeptide(L)'
;MRSKFLFFCLFLFGMLTACKDTKWVDVPAGTPPEGSVVGKPGDDEEPDEPDPTGKSFINCSYIRGDFFEINRISGASMGACNDLIYLTARPYADGDLTFDLPVNDAELTGASYMSSYEGRNGVVKFDGAGKMNGGDGLLHSPDGAYKKFTFGTYLYITEWVDGAYLFNKVNNNSTIISFQLGATEGNLRFTIGNSTTTVVNDNLKPGAWHYVAITYSGGKAKLYVDTSDIPTKFTGSLPAEIPNTRADFFLGEKLKGYLDETFVSSLEVGTLGRNPISFDTNIWNNTKTLAYWKYDDSAQLGKDSHTWAIRLEQIRAALNGQVGDRKLRLGIAGGEWLKMVGNETARTNFANNVKNVLDKYNMDGVDLDFEWAYYARDLTNYSKAIVKLRNVLGKNVFFTVSLHPVSYKITPEAIAAVDFISFQCYGPQAALFSFERFKSDGQTAVEYGIPQNKLVMGVPFYGTTGTAGEQVAYYDLINKGNLTNTSVDEWMYNGKNYTLNSQTTIRQKTQYVCENGFGGIMSWDLATDVDVTDDKSLLKVVKEEFDYYANPAVE
;
A
#
# COMPACT_ATOMS: atom_id res chain seq x y z
N MET A 1 21.66 3.42 15.89
CA MET A 1 20.56 2.44 15.84
C MET A 1 19.28 2.93 16.55
N ARG A 2 18.94 4.24 16.52
CA ARG A 2 17.76 4.80 17.23
C ARG A 2 16.74 5.47 16.31
N SER A 3 16.86 5.36 14.99
CA SER A 3 16.08 6.20 14.05
C SER A 3 15.11 5.44 13.13
N LYS A 4 15.07 4.13 13.13
CA LYS A 4 14.27 3.37 12.14
C LYS A 4 12.83 3.03 12.58
N PHE A 5 12.47 3.27 13.84
CA PHE A 5 11.17 2.86 14.39
C PHE A 5 10.08 3.94 14.38
N LEU A 6 10.46 5.20 14.22
CA LEU A 6 9.50 6.31 14.23
C LEU A 6 8.70 6.45 12.91
N PHE A 7 9.13 5.77 11.86
CA PHE A 7 8.52 5.92 10.52
C PHE A 7 7.34 4.98 10.25
N PHE A 8 7.14 4.01 11.13
CA PHE A 8 6.14 2.96 10.92
C PHE A 8 4.69 3.41 11.15
N CYS A 9 4.50 4.38 12.01
CA CYS A 9 3.18 4.95 12.31
C CYS A 9 2.77 6.09 11.36
N LEU A 10 3.66 6.59 10.52
CA LEU A 10 3.38 7.76 9.69
C LEU A 10 2.48 7.46 8.48
N PHE A 11 2.29 6.22 8.09
CA PHE A 11 1.40 5.88 6.97
C PHE A 11 -0.09 5.93 7.36
N LEU A 12 -0.43 5.51 8.58
CA LEU A 12 -1.73 5.87 9.17
C LEU A 12 -1.81 7.37 9.52
N PHE A 13 -0.68 8.07 9.63
CA PHE A 13 -0.56 9.44 10.16
C PHE A 13 -0.76 10.56 9.16
N GLY A 14 -0.54 10.34 7.88
CA GLY A 14 -0.89 11.34 6.86
C GLY A 14 -2.40 11.67 6.87
N MET A 15 -3.21 10.74 7.38
CA MET A 15 -4.65 10.93 7.53
C MET A 15 -5.08 11.47 8.90
N LEU A 16 -4.25 11.31 9.95
CA LEU A 16 -4.59 11.72 11.32
C LEU A 16 -4.17 13.15 11.67
N THR A 17 -3.34 13.82 10.87
CA THR A 17 -3.00 15.24 11.09
C THR A 17 -4.15 16.20 10.81
N ALA A 18 -5.20 15.74 10.12
CA ALA A 18 -6.45 16.50 9.97
C ALA A 18 -7.36 16.44 11.21
N CYS A 19 -7.06 15.59 12.20
CA CYS A 19 -7.91 15.36 13.37
C CYS A 19 -7.44 16.07 14.65
N LYS A 20 -6.65 17.14 14.58
CA LYS A 20 -6.17 17.82 15.81
C LYS A 20 -7.25 18.53 16.61
N ASP A 21 -8.44 18.79 16.05
CA ASP A 21 -9.50 19.56 16.70
C ASP A 21 -10.93 18.99 16.53
N THR A 22 -11.11 17.76 16.07
CA THR A 22 -12.46 17.19 16.01
C THR A 22 -12.82 16.51 17.32
N LYS A 23 -13.64 17.16 18.12
CA LYS A 23 -14.47 16.45 19.10
C LYS A 23 -15.23 15.38 18.35
N TRP A 24 -15.20 14.14 18.85
CA TRP A 24 -16.07 13.07 18.39
C TRP A 24 -17.50 13.56 18.46
N VAL A 25 -18.09 13.88 17.31
CA VAL A 25 -19.51 14.22 17.24
C VAL A 25 -20.22 12.91 17.13
N ASP A 26 -21.02 12.56 18.15
CA ASP A 26 -22.02 11.51 18.01
C ASP A 26 -22.87 11.85 16.80
N VAL A 27 -22.68 11.08 15.72
CA VAL A 27 -23.57 11.23 14.55
C VAL A 27 -24.95 10.78 15.02
N PRO A 28 -25.96 11.66 15.05
CA PRO A 28 -27.31 11.25 15.43
C PRO A 28 -27.70 10.07 14.58
N ALA A 29 -28.27 9.03 15.19
CA ALA A 29 -28.80 7.89 14.48
C ALA A 29 -29.78 8.42 13.42
N GLY A 30 -29.34 8.41 12.14
CA GLY A 30 -30.21 8.76 11.04
C GLY A 30 -31.36 7.76 11.04
N THR A 31 -32.60 8.26 11.09
CA THR A 31 -33.78 7.44 10.85
C THR A 31 -33.61 6.77 9.49
N PRO A 32 -33.84 5.48 9.35
CA PRO A 32 -33.87 4.82 8.04
C PRO A 32 -34.80 5.60 7.11
N PRO A 33 -34.50 5.76 5.81
CA PRO A 33 -35.40 6.45 4.90
C PRO A 33 -36.76 5.77 4.97
N GLU A 34 -37.85 6.58 5.15
CA GLU A 34 -39.22 6.12 5.12
C GLU A 34 -39.45 5.40 3.78
N GLY A 35 -39.76 4.12 3.84
CA GLY A 35 -39.99 3.29 2.66
C GLY A 35 -39.25 1.97 2.62
N SER A 36 -38.27 1.71 3.50
CA SER A 36 -37.69 0.37 3.63
C SER A 36 -38.59 -0.53 4.48
N VAL A 37 -39.69 -0.99 3.88
CA VAL A 37 -40.38 -2.17 4.38
C VAL A 37 -39.44 -3.34 4.06
N VAL A 38 -38.77 -3.86 5.06
CA VAL A 38 -38.16 -5.18 4.97
C VAL A 38 -39.29 -6.15 4.72
N GLY A 39 -39.46 -6.55 3.45
CA GLY A 39 -40.35 -7.65 3.12
C GLY A 39 -39.88 -8.86 3.92
N LYS A 40 -40.77 -9.44 4.73
CA LYS A 40 -40.54 -10.78 5.25
C LYS A 40 -40.17 -11.67 4.08
N PRO A 41 -39.15 -12.54 4.16
CA PRO A 41 -38.92 -13.58 3.19
C PRO A 41 -40.25 -14.35 3.00
N GLY A 42 -40.64 -14.57 1.75
CA GLY A 42 -41.80 -15.38 1.44
C GLY A 42 -41.61 -16.78 2.03
N ASP A 43 -42.67 -17.31 2.60
CA ASP A 43 -42.78 -18.60 3.29
C ASP A 43 -42.65 -19.83 2.37
N ASP A 44 -41.82 -19.82 1.32
CA ASP A 44 -41.71 -20.94 0.35
C ASP A 44 -40.28 -21.40 0.03
N GLU A 45 -39.29 -21.08 0.87
CA GLU A 45 -38.02 -21.84 0.86
C GLU A 45 -37.99 -22.71 2.13
N GLU A 46 -38.11 -24.03 1.94
CA GLU A 46 -37.75 -24.99 2.99
C GLU A 46 -36.36 -24.63 3.53
N PRO A 47 -36.18 -24.59 4.85
CA PRO A 47 -34.85 -24.35 5.39
C PRO A 47 -33.93 -25.46 4.88
N ASP A 48 -32.86 -25.08 4.17
CA ASP A 48 -31.76 -25.99 3.83
C ASP A 48 -31.43 -26.77 5.09
N GLU A 49 -31.46 -28.10 5.02
CA GLU A 49 -30.98 -28.96 6.09
C GLU A 49 -29.55 -28.52 6.41
N PRO A 50 -29.18 -28.35 7.68
CA PRO A 50 -27.85 -27.94 8.03
C PRO A 50 -26.86 -28.96 7.43
N ASP A 51 -25.97 -28.46 6.57
CA ASP A 51 -24.90 -29.22 5.95
C ASP A 51 -24.15 -29.97 7.10
N PRO A 52 -24.14 -31.32 7.08
CA PRO A 52 -23.46 -32.09 8.10
C PRO A 52 -21.92 -31.99 8.04
N THR A 53 -21.36 -31.24 7.07
CA THR A 53 -19.94 -30.95 6.95
C THR A 53 -19.66 -29.57 7.56
N GLY A 54 -19.09 -29.57 8.74
CA GLY A 54 -18.61 -28.49 9.61
C GLY A 54 -18.68 -27.03 9.13
N LYS A 55 -19.03 -26.12 10.03
CA LYS A 55 -19.07 -24.68 9.80
C LYS A 55 -17.74 -24.18 9.22
N SER A 56 -17.77 -23.48 8.09
CA SER A 56 -16.61 -22.80 7.53
C SER A 56 -16.54 -21.37 8.05
N PHE A 57 -15.44 -20.98 8.68
CA PHE A 57 -15.19 -19.63 9.16
C PHE A 57 -14.18 -18.90 8.26
N ILE A 58 -14.37 -17.61 8.09
CA ILE A 58 -13.41 -16.76 7.38
C ILE A 58 -12.29 -16.37 8.35
N ASN A 59 -11.07 -16.81 8.04
CA ASN A 59 -9.84 -16.36 8.68
C ASN A 59 -9.12 -15.43 7.71
N CYS A 60 -9.41 -14.14 7.81
CA CYS A 60 -8.91 -13.11 6.92
C CYS A 60 -7.75 -12.35 7.56
N SER A 61 -6.75 -12.00 6.78
CA SER A 61 -5.69 -11.10 7.23
C SER A 61 -5.14 -10.23 6.12
N TYR A 62 -4.54 -9.10 6.52
CA TYR A 62 -3.85 -8.20 5.60
C TYR A 62 -2.38 -8.58 5.47
N ILE A 63 -1.86 -8.42 4.24
CA ILE A 63 -0.43 -8.47 3.93
C ILE A 63 -0.02 -7.08 3.42
N ARG A 64 0.93 -6.44 4.10
CA ARG A 64 1.55 -5.21 3.63
C ARG A 64 2.80 -5.52 2.83
N GLY A 65 2.90 -4.97 1.62
CA GLY A 65 3.97 -5.26 0.68
C GLY A 65 5.37 -4.98 1.21
N ASP A 66 5.55 -3.94 2.02
CA ASP A 66 6.83 -3.57 2.64
C ASP A 66 7.34 -4.58 3.68
N PHE A 67 6.42 -5.33 4.31
CA PHE A 67 6.82 -6.39 5.27
C PHE A 67 7.02 -7.75 4.65
N PHE A 68 6.41 -8.01 3.53
CA PHE A 68 6.60 -9.27 2.80
C PHE A 68 8.08 -9.49 2.46
N GLU A 69 8.79 -8.46 2.04
CA GLU A 69 10.20 -8.56 1.64
C GLU A 69 11.20 -8.69 2.78
N ILE A 70 10.84 -8.31 3.98
CA ILE A 70 11.72 -8.49 5.14
C ILE A 70 11.56 -9.85 5.82
N ASN A 71 10.95 -10.82 5.15
CA ASN A 71 10.72 -12.19 5.62
C ASN A 71 9.99 -12.28 6.97
N ARG A 72 9.12 -11.32 7.27
CA ARG A 72 8.29 -11.37 8.48
C ARG A 72 7.05 -12.24 8.32
N ILE A 73 6.65 -12.48 7.07
CA ILE A 73 5.44 -13.26 6.77
C ILE A 73 5.87 -14.57 6.13
N SER A 74 5.74 -15.66 6.86
CA SER A 74 6.05 -16.99 6.36
C SER A 74 4.91 -17.56 5.51
N GLY A 75 5.25 -18.56 4.68
CA GLY A 75 4.25 -19.37 3.97
C GLY A 75 3.29 -20.08 4.93
N ALA A 76 3.75 -20.49 6.11
CA ALA A 76 2.92 -21.12 7.13
C ALA A 76 1.88 -20.12 7.70
N SER A 77 2.30 -18.88 8.00
CA SER A 77 1.38 -17.83 8.47
C SER A 77 0.36 -17.45 7.40
N MET A 78 0.77 -17.29 6.13
CA MET A 78 -0.16 -17.09 5.02
C MET A 78 -1.13 -18.26 4.86
N GLY A 79 -0.63 -19.48 4.97
CA GLY A 79 -1.42 -20.71 4.87
C GLY A 79 -2.37 -20.97 6.03
N ALA A 80 -2.20 -20.30 7.16
CA ALA A 80 -3.14 -20.36 8.28
C ALA A 80 -4.42 -19.54 8.01
N CYS A 81 -4.38 -18.60 7.08
CA CYS A 81 -5.53 -17.84 6.62
C CYS A 81 -6.17 -18.50 5.40
N ASN A 82 -7.48 -18.37 5.22
CA ASN A 82 -8.17 -18.76 4.00
C ASN A 82 -8.51 -17.56 3.10
N ASP A 83 -8.25 -16.34 3.57
CA ASP A 83 -8.45 -15.09 2.84
C ASP A 83 -7.36 -14.08 3.17
N LEU A 84 -6.66 -13.61 2.15
CA LEU A 84 -5.57 -12.64 2.27
C LEU A 84 -5.85 -11.40 1.44
N ILE A 85 -5.61 -10.24 2.05
CA ILE A 85 -5.76 -8.93 1.40
C ILE A 85 -4.35 -8.33 1.25
N TYR A 86 -3.90 -8.15 0.01
CA TYR A 86 -2.62 -7.53 -0.28
C TYR A 86 -2.76 -6.01 -0.40
N LEU A 87 -2.20 -5.28 0.54
CA LEU A 87 -2.19 -3.82 0.56
C LEU A 87 -0.93 -3.26 -0.12
N THR A 88 -1.02 -2.15 -0.89
CA THR A 88 -2.26 -1.38 -1.09
C THR A 88 -2.25 -0.72 -2.46
N ALA A 89 -3.43 -0.58 -3.02
CA ALA A 89 -3.69 0.35 -4.11
C ALA A 89 -4.46 1.56 -3.54
N ARG A 90 -4.33 2.73 -4.19
CA ARG A 90 -4.98 3.97 -3.76
C ARG A 90 -5.65 4.67 -4.94
N PRO A 91 -6.90 5.16 -4.80
CA PRO A 91 -7.57 5.86 -5.87
C PRO A 91 -7.14 7.34 -5.94
N TYR A 92 -7.03 7.85 -7.17
CA TYR A 92 -7.07 9.27 -7.47
C TYR A 92 -8.51 9.79 -7.54
N ALA A 93 -8.67 11.10 -7.53
CA ALA A 93 -9.98 11.75 -7.58
C ALA A 93 -10.79 11.44 -8.84
N ASP A 94 -10.15 11.08 -9.95
CA ASP A 94 -10.74 10.69 -11.23
C ASP A 94 -11.06 9.19 -11.35
N GLY A 95 -10.71 8.41 -10.33
CA GLY A 95 -10.95 6.97 -10.26
C GLY A 95 -9.82 6.10 -10.81
N ASP A 96 -8.70 6.69 -11.16
CA ASP A 96 -7.51 5.90 -11.47
C ASP A 96 -6.83 5.38 -10.20
N LEU A 97 -5.91 4.42 -10.35
CA LEU A 97 -5.24 3.74 -9.24
C LEU A 97 -3.73 3.96 -9.27
N THR A 98 -3.14 4.10 -8.10
CA THR A 98 -1.70 3.97 -7.89
C THR A 98 -1.41 2.86 -6.88
N PHE A 99 -0.16 2.37 -6.88
CA PHE A 99 0.27 1.25 -6.05
C PHE A 99 1.47 1.65 -5.20
N ASP A 100 1.62 1.03 -4.04
CA ASP A 100 2.74 1.29 -3.12
C ASP A 100 4.01 0.50 -3.47
N LEU A 101 4.15 0.10 -4.70
CA LEU A 101 5.32 -0.60 -5.20
C LEU A 101 6.04 0.21 -6.28
N PRO A 102 7.36 0.04 -6.40
CA PRO A 102 8.12 0.69 -7.45
C PRO A 102 7.57 0.39 -8.83
N VAL A 103 7.50 1.41 -9.68
CA VAL A 103 7.27 1.24 -11.11
C VAL A 103 8.58 0.82 -11.74
N ASN A 104 8.56 -0.27 -12.49
CA ASN A 104 9.70 -0.74 -13.27
C ASN A 104 9.30 -1.24 -14.66
N ASP A 105 8.03 -1.16 -15.01
CA ASP A 105 7.57 -1.28 -16.39
C ASP A 105 7.87 0.02 -17.12
N ALA A 106 8.62 -0.07 -18.22
CA ALA A 106 8.95 1.09 -19.06
C ALA A 106 8.97 0.70 -20.53
N GLU A 107 8.70 1.67 -21.39
CA GLU A 107 8.66 1.48 -22.84
C GLU A 107 9.81 2.23 -23.51
N LEU A 108 10.56 1.54 -24.38
CA LEU A 108 11.59 2.15 -25.21
C LEU A 108 11.00 2.60 -26.56
N THR A 109 11.31 3.82 -26.96
CA THR A 109 11.01 4.36 -28.29
C THR A 109 12.30 4.92 -28.87
N GLY A 110 12.84 4.31 -29.93
CA GLY A 110 14.09 4.73 -30.54
C GLY A 110 15.34 4.55 -29.67
N ALA A 111 15.21 4.04 -28.46
CA ALA A 111 16.29 3.58 -27.61
C ALA A 111 16.38 2.06 -27.67
N SER A 112 17.50 1.47 -27.24
CA SER A 112 17.70 0.02 -27.33
C SER A 112 18.41 -0.54 -26.09
N TYR A 113 17.97 -1.72 -25.67
CA TYR A 113 18.67 -2.50 -24.68
C TYR A 113 19.96 -3.08 -25.26
N MET A 114 21.00 -3.11 -24.43
CA MET A 114 22.24 -3.81 -24.72
C MET A 114 22.65 -4.65 -23.53
N SER A 115 23.11 -5.90 -23.80
CA SER A 115 23.52 -6.84 -22.75
C SER A 115 24.74 -6.38 -21.94
N SER A 116 25.59 -5.54 -22.54
CA SER A 116 26.73 -4.95 -21.84
C SER A 116 27.28 -3.74 -22.60
N TYR A 117 27.92 -2.81 -21.89
CA TYR A 117 28.71 -1.72 -22.44
C TYR A 117 29.74 -1.25 -21.43
N GLU A 118 31.04 -1.13 -21.86
CA GLU A 118 32.15 -0.61 -21.05
C GLU A 118 32.17 -1.10 -19.60
N GLY A 119 32.11 -2.45 -19.44
CA GLY A 119 32.23 -3.12 -18.15
C GLY A 119 30.96 -3.18 -17.30
N ARG A 120 29.84 -2.66 -17.76
CA ARG A 120 28.51 -2.85 -17.13
C ARG A 120 27.68 -3.82 -17.93
N ASN A 121 26.90 -4.66 -17.23
CA ASN A 121 25.95 -5.62 -17.83
C ASN A 121 24.56 -5.01 -17.76
N GLY A 122 23.80 -5.16 -18.85
CA GLY A 122 22.45 -4.65 -18.96
C GLY A 122 22.39 -3.12 -18.94
N VAL A 123 22.33 -2.51 -20.10
CA VAL A 123 22.28 -1.05 -20.22
C VAL A 123 21.27 -0.62 -21.29
N VAL A 124 20.73 0.58 -21.19
CA VAL A 124 19.92 1.19 -22.25
C VAL A 124 20.75 2.21 -22.99
N LYS A 125 20.83 2.04 -24.34
CA LYS A 125 21.48 2.95 -25.26
C LYS A 125 20.51 4.01 -25.80
N PHE A 126 20.95 5.26 -25.80
CA PHE A 126 20.30 6.39 -26.42
C PHE A 126 21.22 6.98 -27.50
N ASP A 127 20.68 7.28 -28.68
CA ASP A 127 21.43 7.79 -29.84
C ASP A 127 21.13 9.26 -30.15
N GLY A 128 20.39 9.93 -29.25
CA GLY A 128 19.94 11.31 -29.42
C GLY A 128 18.52 11.45 -30.00
N ALA A 129 17.94 10.38 -30.53
CA ALA A 129 16.56 10.37 -31.03
C ALA A 129 15.61 9.55 -30.15
N GLY A 130 16.17 8.63 -29.33
CA GLY A 130 15.41 7.72 -28.49
C GLY A 130 15.06 8.28 -27.12
N LYS A 131 14.10 7.61 -26.48
CA LYS A 131 13.69 7.84 -25.10
C LYS A 131 13.12 6.58 -24.46
N MET A 132 13.05 6.57 -23.14
CA MET A 132 12.36 5.56 -22.34
C MET A 132 11.23 6.23 -21.57
N ASN A 133 10.01 5.67 -21.64
CA ASN A 133 8.84 6.14 -20.91
C ASN A 133 8.62 5.29 -19.64
N GLY A 134 8.77 5.89 -18.47
CA GLY A 134 8.50 5.29 -17.15
C GLY A 134 7.05 5.43 -16.68
N GLY A 135 6.14 5.85 -17.56
CA GLY A 135 4.73 6.02 -17.26
C GLY A 135 4.35 7.39 -16.70
N ASP A 136 3.06 7.63 -16.57
CA ASP A 136 2.48 8.94 -16.23
C ASP A 136 2.25 9.17 -14.71
N GLY A 137 2.36 8.10 -13.92
CA GLY A 137 2.13 8.13 -12.46
C GLY A 137 3.32 8.57 -11.62
N LEU A 138 4.56 8.57 -12.18
CA LEU A 138 5.73 8.93 -11.40
C LEU A 138 5.70 10.39 -10.94
N LEU A 139 6.00 10.62 -9.66
CA LEU A 139 5.93 11.93 -9.02
C LEU A 139 4.54 12.59 -9.12
N HIS A 140 3.50 11.75 -9.16
CA HIS A 140 2.11 12.14 -9.00
C HIS A 140 1.48 11.25 -7.92
N SER A 141 0.86 11.83 -6.91
CA SER A 141 0.33 11.08 -5.77
C SER A 141 -1.05 11.58 -5.35
N PRO A 142 -1.98 10.69 -5.01
CA PRO A 142 -3.26 11.08 -4.42
C PRO A 142 -3.13 11.67 -3.00
N ASP A 143 -1.95 11.53 -2.37
CA ASP A 143 -1.67 12.09 -1.04
C ASP A 143 -1.11 13.52 -1.10
N GLY A 144 -0.95 14.08 -2.31
CA GLY A 144 -0.48 15.45 -2.53
C GLY A 144 0.90 15.55 -3.17
N ALA A 145 1.41 16.77 -3.26
CA ALA A 145 2.65 17.08 -3.94
C ALA A 145 3.90 16.56 -3.19
N TYR A 146 4.88 16.07 -3.93
CA TYR A 146 6.15 15.64 -3.36
C TYR A 146 7.01 16.85 -2.94
N LYS A 147 7.50 16.82 -1.70
CA LYS A 147 8.39 17.84 -1.12
C LYS A 147 9.84 17.40 -1.08
N LYS A 148 10.09 16.13 -1.36
CA LYS A 148 11.39 15.50 -1.41
C LYS A 148 11.47 14.57 -2.61
N PHE A 149 12.67 14.42 -3.15
CA PHE A 149 12.90 13.63 -4.33
C PHE A 149 14.36 13.24 -4.42
N THR A 150 14.63 12.05 -4.94
CA THR A 150 15.96 11.62 -5.38
C THR A 150 15.81 10.87 -6.69
N PHE A 151 16.66 11.22 -7.64
CA PHE A 151 16.91 10.46 -8.87
C PHE A 151 18.36 10.03 -8.87
N GLY A 152 18.66 8.80 -9.25
CA GLY A 152 20.00 8.29 -9.38
C GLY A 152 20.13 7.32 -10.54
N THR A 153 21.29 7.31 -11.20
CA THR A 153 21.59 6.45 -12.33
C THR A 153 23.09 6.32 -12.55
N TYR A 154 23.55 5.23 -13.12
CA TYR A 154 24.81 5.23 -13.85
C TYR A 154 24.62 5.81 -15.23
N LEU A 155 25.47 6.73 -15.60
CA LEU A 155 25.43 7.50 -16.85
C LEU A 155 26.76 7.39 -17.59
N TYR A 156 26.69 7.01 -18.86
CA TYR A 156 27.84 7.11 -19.77
C TYR A 156 27.47 8.06 -20.91
N ILE A 157 28.18 9.16 -21.07
CA ILE A 157 27.97 10.14 -22.13
C ILE A 157 28.97 9.84 -23.26
N THR A 158 28.47 9.53 -24.45
CA THR A 158 29.33 9.36 -25.63
C THR A 158 29.63 10.69 -26.32
N GLU A 159 28.65 11.60 -26.29
CA GLU A 159 28.75 12.95 -26.83
C GLU A 159 27.93 13.89 -25.96
N TRP A 160 28.54 15.01 -25.53
CA TRP A 160 27.81 16.02 -24.76
C TRP A 160 26.86 16.81 -25.66
N VAL A 161 25.57 16.76 -25.37
CA VAL A 161 24.53 17.45 -26.14
C VAL A 161 23.78 18.42 -25.22
N ASP A 162 23.78 19.70 -25.56
CA ASP A 162 23.02 20.71 -24.81
C ASP A 162 21.52 20.37 -24.83
N GLY A 163 20.90 20.39 -23.68
CA GLY A 163 19.50 20.06 -23.51
C GLY A 163 19.16 18.58 -23.60
N ALA A 164 20.14 17.67 -23.55
CA ALA A 164 19.89 16.25 -23.39
C ALA A 164 19.38 15.98 -21.96
N TYR A 165 18.27 15.29 -21.85
CA TYR A 165 17.63 15.00 -20.57
C TYR A 165 18.11 13.68 -19.97
N LEU A 166 18.47 13.71 -18.68
CA LEU A 166 18.54 12.49 -17.90
C LEU A 166 17.12 12.03 -17.56
N PHE A 167 16.29 12.98 -17.16
CA PHE A 167 14.84 12.78 -17.11
C PHE A 167 14.06 14.06 -17.41
N ASN A 168 12.81 13.88 -17.83
CA ASN A 168 11.90 14.97 -18.20
C ASN A 168 10.45 14.55 -17.92
N LYS A 169 9.70 15.39 -17.22
CA LYS A 169 8.24 15.23 -17.00
C LYS A 169 7.57 16.54 -17.42
N VAL A 170 6.77 16.49 -18.49
CA VAL A 170 6.14 17.66 -19.11
C VAL A 170 4.66 17.42 -19.33
N ASN A 171 3.82 18.39 -19.03
CA ASN A 171 2.41 18.38 -19.35
C ASN A 171 2.06 19.60 -20.22
N ASN A 172 1.49 19.37 -21.39
CA ASN A 172 1.06 20.44 -22.32
C ASN A 172 2.14 21.52 -22.52
N ASN A 173 3.37 21.12 -22.80
CA ASN A 173 4.56 21.97 -22.97
C ASN A 173 5.01 22.74 -21.70
N SER A 174 4.45 22.41 -20.53
CA SER A 174 4.89 22.97 -19.25
C SER A 174 5.73 21.94 -18.50
N THR A 175 6.96 22.29 -18.16
CA THR A 175 7.84 21.43 -17.36
C THR A 175 7.29 21.29 -15.97
N ILE A 176 7.10 20.03 -15.53
CA ILE A 176 6.77 19.71 -14.12
C ILE A 176 8.07 19.57 -13.35
N ILE A 177 8.97 18.71 -13.84
CA ILE A 177 10.31 18.52 -13.31
C ILE A 177 11.23 17.99 -14.43
N SER A 178 12.47 18.48 -14.51
CA SER A 178 13.45 17.95 -15.46
C SER A 178 14.87 18.10 -14.96
N PHE A 179 15.76 17.21 -15.43
CA PHE A 179 17.19 17.27 -15.22
C PHE A 179 17.92 17.02 -16.54
N GLN A 180 18.77 17.96 -16.96
CA GLN A 180 19.35 17.94 -18.28
C GLN A 180 20.79 18.47 -18.32
N LEU A 181 21.53 18.07 -19.34
CA LEU A 181 22.85 18.61 -19.66
C LEU A 181 22.71 20.06 -20.12
N GLY A 182 23.68 20.90 -19.77
CA GLY A 182 23.77 22.29 -20.19
C GLY A 182 24.67 22.49 -21.41
N ALA A 183 24.91 23.76 -21.77
CA ALA A 183 25.59 24.14 -23.00
C ALA A 183 27.08 23.73 -23.06
N THR A 184 27.73 23.54 -21.93
CA THR A 184 29.14 23.13 -21.83
C THR A 184 29.27 21.89 -20.96
N GLU A 185 30.32 21.08 -21.19
CA GLU A 185 30.61 19.90 -20.37
C GLU A 185 30.66 20.24 -18.89
N GLY A 186 30.10 19.38 -18.08
CA GLY A 186 29.95 19.56 -16.63
C GLY A 186 28.83 20.52 -16.20
N ASN A 187 28.22 21.26 -17.11
CA ASN A 187 27.08 22.14 -16.79
C ASN A 187 25.77 21.35 -16.84
N LEU A 188 24.97 21.44 -15.77
CA LEU A 188 23.68 20.77 -15.66
C LEU A 188 22.59 21.75 -15.21
N ARG A 189 21.39 21.49 -15.66
CA ARG A 189 20.18 22.28 -15.33
C ARG A 189 19.15 21.39 -14.66
N PHE A 190 18.60 21.87 -13.56
CA PHE A 190 17.47 21.24 -12.89
C PHE A 190 16.30 22.21 -12.79
N THR A 191 15.13 21.78 -13.25
CA THR A 191 13.94 22.60 -13.35
C THR A 191 12.79 21.98 -12.59
N ILE A 192 12.06 22.78 -11.83
CA ILE A 192 10.74 22.44 -11.25
C ILE A 192 9.77 23.56 -11.59
N GLY A 193 8.70 23.22 -12.31
CA GLY A 193 7.76 24.22 -12.83
C GLY A 193 8.48 25.24 -13.70
N ASN A 194 8.37 26.53 -13.36
CA ASN A 194 9.01 27.64 -14.08
C ASN A 194 10.39 28.03 -13.50
N SER A 195 10.88 27.32 -12.50
CA SER A 195 12.15 27.65 -11.82
C SER A 195 13.25 26.72 -12.26
N THR A 196 14.33 27.27 -12.80
CA THR A 196 15.52 26.52 -13.22
C THR A 196 16.71 26.95 -12.39
N THR A 197 17.49 25.97 -11.94
CA THR A 197 18.77 26.16 -11.27
C THR A 197 19.88 25.45 -12.07
N THR A 198 21.11 25.89 -11.90
CA THR A 198 22.26 25.33 -12.60
C THR A 198 23.35 24.92 -11.63
N VAL A 199 24.16 23.98 -12.04
CA VAL A 199 25.35 23.54 -11.33
C VAL A 199 26.44 23.19 -12.35
N VAL A 200 27.69 23.38 -11.98
CA VAL A 200 28.84 22.89 -12.74
C VAL A 200 29.56 21.85 -11.92
N ASN A 201 29.83 20.69 -12.51
CA ASN A 201 30.64 19.64 -11.91
C ASN A 201 31.64 19.12 -12.94
N ASP A 202 32.89 19.51 -12.77
CA ASP A 202 33.98 19.20 -13.72
C ASP A 202 34.38 17.72 -13.75
N ASN A 203 33.89 16.91 -12.80
CA ASN A 203 34.12 15.47 -12.80
C ASN A 203 33.21 14.73 -13.79
N LEU A 204 32.06 15.30 -14.16
CA LEU A 204 31.14 14.68 -15.11
C LEU A 204 31.62 14.96 -16.56
N LYS A 205 32.23 13.97 -17.18
CA LYS A 205 32.85 14.03 -18.52
C LYS A 205 32.32 12.93 -19.43
N PRO A 206 32.27 13.15 -20.75
CA PRO A 206 32.06 12.07 -21.71
C PRO A 206 33.19 11.03 -21.68
N GLY A 207 32.88 9.79 -22.08
CA GLY A 207 33.85 8.72 -22.28
C GLY A 207 34.13 7.84 -21.06
N ALA A 208 33.37 8.01 -19.98
CA ALA A 208 33.45 7.16 -18.79
C ALA A 208 32.08 6.97 -18.15
N TRP A 209 31.91 5.87 -17.40
CA TRP A 209 30.78 5.70 -16.51
C TRP A 209 30.89 6.61 -15.29
N HIS A 210 29.82 7.33 -15.02
CA HIS A 210 29.65 8.13 -13.82
C HIS A 210 28.40 7.70 -13.10
N TYR A 211 28.45 7.61 -11.78
CA TYR A 211 27.25 7.60 -10.97
C TYR A 211 26.76 9.03 -10.76
N VAL A 212 25.53 9.30 -11.14
CA VAL A 212 24.95 10.64 -11.02
C VAL A 212 23.67 10.55 -10.20
N ALA A 213 23.60 11.34 -9.14
CA ALA A 213 22.36 11.47 -8.38
C ALA A 213 22.03 12.94 -8.09
N ILE A 214 20.76 13.28 -8.21
CA ILE A 214 20.21 14.56 -7.79
C ILE A 214 19.24 14.33 -6.65
N THR A 215 19.40 15.09 -5.56
CA THR A 215 18.45 15.12 -4.45
C THR A 215 17.79 16.49 -4.35
N TYR A 216 16.53 16.50 -3.97
CA TYR A 216 15.76 17.72 -3.76
C TYR A 216 15.01 17.65 -2.42
N SER A 217 15.01 18.75 -1.68
CA SER A 217 14.25 18.91 -0.44
C SER A 217 14.07 20.39 -0.10
N GLY A 218 12.83 20.81 0.17
CA GLY A 218 12.55 22.15 0.67
C GLY A 218 13.05 23.30 -0.20
N GLY A 219 12.94 23.16 -1.54
CA GLY A 219 13.36 24.19 -2.48
C GLY A 219 14.86 24.22 -2.79
N LYS A 220 15.62 23.20 -2.36
CA LYS A 220 17.07 23.08 -2.58
C LYS A 220 17.41 21.77 -3.27
N ALA A 221 18.32 21.80 -4.23
CA ALA A 221 18.85 20.63 -4.90
C ALA A 221 20.37 20.47 -4.66
N LYS A 222 20.82 19.20 -4.68
CA LYS A 222 22.22 18.82 -4.56
C LYS A 222 22.54 17.77 -5.62
N LEU A 223 23.71 17.88 -6.25
CA LEU A 223 24.22 16.93 -7.23
C LEU A 223 25.37 16.11 -6.61
N TYR A 224 25.26 14.81 -6.74
CA TYR A 224 26.32 13.86 -6.42
C TYR A 224 26.86 13.26 -7.72
N VAL A 225 28.17 13.24 -7.87
CA VAL A 225 28.88 12.59 -8.98
C VAL A 225 29.91 11.64 -8.42
N ASP A 226 29.84 10.38 -8.83
CA ASP A 226 30.70 9.29 -8.37
C ASP A 226 30.69 9.11 -6.83
N THR A 227 31.85 8.94 -6.21
CA THR A 227 32.01 8.67 -4.77
C THR A 227 32.15 9.94 -3.91
N SER A 228 31.82 11.11 -4.45
CA SER A 228 31.93 12.36 -3.70
C SER A 228 30.93 12.42 -2.55
N ASP A 229 31.45 12.43 -1.31
CA ASP A 229 30.66 12.64 -0.09
C ASP A 229 30.17 14.10 0.03
N ILE A 230 30.76 15.01 -0.75
CA ILE A 230 30.43 16.44 -0.73
C ILE A 230 29.62 16.77 -2.00
N PRO A 231 28.30 16.96 -1.88
CA PRO A 231 27.51 17.27 -3.05
C PRO A 231 27.79 18.69 -3.56
N THR A 232 27.79 18.84 -4.88
CA THR A 232 27.73 20.15 -5.51
C THR A 232 26.33 20.75 -5.33
N LYS A 233 26.26 21.98 -4.84
CA LYS A 233 24.98 22.67 -4.62
C LYS A 233 24.57 23.43 -5.88
N PHE A 234 23.32 23.28 -6.26
CA PHE A 234 22.74 24.13 -7.29
C PHE A 234 22.60 25.57 -6.81
N THR A 235 22.76 26.51 -7.75
CA THR A 235 22.57 27.95 -7.50
C THR A 235 21.11 28.32 -7.78
N GLY A 236 20.53 29.17 -6.92
CA GLY A 236 19.14 29.63 -7.06
C GLY A 236 18.18 28.93 -6.11
N SER A 237 16.93 29.27 -6.22
CA SER A 237 15.82 28.71 -5.41
C SER A 237 14.82 27.99 -6.31
N LEU A 238 14.29 26.89 -5.81
CA LEU A 238 13.25 26.08 -6.42
C LEU A 238 11.94 26.22 -5.61
N PRO A 239 10.78 25.87 -6.18
CA PRO A 239 9.54 25.74 -5.42
C PRO A 239 9.70 24.79 -4.23
N ALA A 240 8.89 24.93 -3.20
CA ALA A 240 8.95 24.08 -2.00
C ALA A 240 8.47 22.64 -2.27
N GLU A 241 7.74 22.41 -3.36
CA GLU A 241 7.18 21.13 -3.75
C GLU A 241 7.15 20.97 -5.27
N ILE A 242 7.12 19.72 -5.74
CA ILE A 242 7.01 19.37 -7.15
C ILE A 242 5.51 19.45 -7.53
N PRO A 243 5.13 20.15 -8.62
CA PRO A 243 3.72 20.19 -9.04
C PRO A 243 3.12 18.79 -9.18
N ASN A 244 2.01 18.54 -8.48
CA ASN A 244 1.33 17.25 -8.46
C ASN A 244 0.47 17.08 -9.71
N THR A 245 1.11 16.82 -10.84
CA THR A 245 0.47 16.73 -12.16
C THR A 245 0.79 15.39 -12.80
N ARG A 246 -0.25 14.72 -13.34
CA ARG A 246 -0.12 13.50 -14.11
C ARG A 246 0.47 13.81 -15.48
N ALA A 247 1.55 13.19 -15.84
CA ALA A 247 2.20 13.25 -17.13
C ALA A 247 3.31 12.20 -17.23
N ASP A 248 3.64 11.79 -18.46
CA ASP A 248 4.72 10.84 -18.70
C ASP A 248 6.06 11.31 -18.15
N PHE A 249 6.82 10.37 -17.59
CA PHE A 249 8.16 10.55 -17.08
C PHE A 249 9.15 9.92 -18.06
N PHE A 250 9.81 10.74 -18.85
CA PHE A 250 10.75 10.28 -19.85
C PHE A 250 12.20 10.31 -19.35
N LEU A 251 13.00 9.33 -19.81
CA LEU A 251 14.42 9.22 -19.60
C LEU A 251 15.14 9.29 -20.95
N GLY A 252 16.29 9.95 -20.98
CA GLY A 252 17.24 9.90 -22.10
C GLY A 252 16.85 10.67 -23.36
N GLU A 253 15.84 11.55 -23.34
CA GLU A 253 15.52 12.37 -24.52
C GLU A 253 16.73 13.22 -24.92
N LYS A 254 17.11 13.16 -26.21
CA LYS A 254 18.32 13.79 -26.79
C LYS A 254 19.66 13.31 -26.22
N LEU A 255 19.66 12.35 -25.30
CA LEU A 255 20.91 11.79 -24.76
C LEU A 255 21.63 10.98 -25.85
N LYS A 256 22.93 11.20 -25.99
CA LYS A 256 23.85 10.31 -26.69
C LYS A 256 24.71 9.61 -25.64
N GLY A 257 24.34 8.38 -25.31
CA GLY A 257 24.97 7.66 -24.22
C GLY A 257 24.18 6.47 -23.72
N TYR A 258 24.42 6.11 -22.47
CA TYR A 258 23.83 4.93 -21.85
C TYR A 258 23.41 5.24 -20.42
N LEU A 259 22.33 4.59 -19.98
CA LEU A 259 21.88 4.56 -18.59
C LEU A 259 21.90 3.12 -18.07
N ASP A 260 22.19 3.00 -16.76
CA ASP A 260 22.11 1.75 -16.03
C ASP A 260 21.70 2.00 -14.58
N GLU A 261 21.02 1.00 -13.97
CA GLU A 261 20.57 1.04 -12.58
C GLU A 261 19.91 2.38 -12.19
N THR A 262 18.84 2.77 -12.92
CA THR A 262 18.15 4.04 -12.70
C THR A 262 17.04 3.90 -11.67
N PHE A 263 16.97 4.84 -10.71
CA PHE A 263 15.90 4.85 -9.70
C PHE A 263 15.32 6.25 -9.45
N VAL A 264 14.11 6.26 -8.92
CA VAL A 264 13.39 7.45 -8.44
C VAL A 264 12.84 7.16 -7.04
N SER A 265 13.07 8.08 -6.09
CA SER A 265 12.59 7.97 -4.71
C SER A 265 11.89 9.25 -4.26
N SER A 266 10.90 9.13 -3.39
CA SER A 266 10.23 10.25 -2.72
C SER A 266 10.96 10.77 -1.47
N LEU A 267 12.16 10.27 -1.18
CA LEU A 267 13.02 10.74 -0.10
C LEU A 267 14.16 11.61 -0.62
N GLU A 268 14.67 12.52 0.21
CA GLU A 268 16.01 13.02 0.09
C GLU A 268 16.97 11.96 0.67
N VAL A 269 17.62 11.18 -0.19
CA VAL A 269 18.59 10.18 0.26
C VAL A 269 19.88 10.86 0.64
N GLY A 270 20.21 10.85 1.93
CA GLY A 270 21.16 11.79 2.56
C GLY A 270 22.62 11.59 2.27
N THR A 271 23.15 10.45 1.90
CA THR A 271 24.60 10.21 1.64
C THR A 271 24.73 9.09 0.64
N LEU A 272 24.41 9.39 -0.60
CA LEU A 272 24.63 8.46 -1.71
C LEU A 272 26.11 8.32 -2.10
N GLY A 273 27.01 9.03 -1.39
CA GLY A 273 28.38 9.19 -1.81
C GLY A 273 29.33 8.03 -1.51
N ARG A 274 29.00 7.07 -0.66
CA ARG A 274 29.99 6.07 -0.23
C ARG A 274 29.99 4.76 -1.00
N ASN A 275 28.87 4.38 -1.56
CA ASN A 275 28.76 3.22 -2.42
C ASN A 275 27.44 3.28 -3.20
N PRO A 276 27.45 3.77 -4.43
CA PRO A 276 26.27 3.78 -5.25
C PRO A 276 25.71 2.38 -5.51
N ILE A 277 26.51 1.34 -5.35
CA ILE A 277 26.15 -0.07 -5.57
C ILE A 277 25.33 -0.65 -4.41
N SER A 278 25.27 0.00 -3.25
CA SER A 278 24.36 -0.42 -2.18
C SER A 278 22.90 -0.05 -2.44
N PHE A 279 22.53 0.14 -3.69
CA PHE A 279 21.16 0.26 -4.15
C PHE A 279 20.33 -0.98 -3.87
N ASP A 280 20.96 -2.14 -3.76
CA ASP A 280 20.34 -3.44 -3.88
C ASP A 280 19.36 -3.78 -2.75
N THR A 281 19.65 -3.42 -1.51
CA THR A 281 18.83 -3.95 -0.40
C THR A 281 18.00 -2.91 0.34
N ASN A 282 18.46 -1.66 0.40
CA ASN A 282 17.77 -0.64 1.20
C ASN A 282 16.78 0.21 0.40
N ILE A 283 16.95 0.33 -0.91
CA ILE A 283 16.03 1.07 -1.79
C ILE A 283 14.79 0.23 -2.08
N TRP A 284 14.94 -1.06 -2.31
CA TRP A 284 13.86 -1.99 -2.58
C TRP A 284 12.90 -2.16 -1.42
N ASN A 285 13.42 -2.34 -0.23
CA ASN A 285 12.64 -2.51 0.98
C ASN A 285 12.12 -1.17 1.51
N ASN A 286 12.10 -0.14 0.68
CA ASN A 286 11.65 1.18 1.04
C ASN A 286 10.41 1.55 0.22
N THR A 287 9.26 1.64 0.89
CA THR A 287 8.01 2.12 0.30
C THR A 287 8.10 3.51 -0.33
N LYS A 288 9.24 4.17 -0.21
CA LYS A 288 9.52 5.49 -0.81
C LYS A 288 10.26 5.40 -2.14
N THR A 289 10.66 4.23 -2.59
CA THR A 289 11.13 4.03 -3.96
C THR A 289 9.93 4.03 -4.89
N LEU A 290 9.93 4.94 -5.85
CA LEU A 290 8.82 5.13 -6.79
C LEU A 290 9.05 4.36 -8.09
N ALA A 291 10.30 4.21 -8.51
CA ALA A 291 10.70 3.43 -9.69
C ALA A 291 12.13 2.95 -9.56
N TYR A 292 12.42 1.79 -10.16
CA TYR A 292 13.78 1.28 -10.31
C TYR A 292 13.89 0.39 -11.55
N TRP A 293 14.87 0.65 -12.40
CA TRP A 293 15.16 -0.09 -13.62
C TRP A 293 16.61 -0.55 -13.60
N LYS A 294 16.80 -1.86 -13.44
CA LYS A 294 18.14 -2.49 -13.42
C LYS A 294 18.73 -2.69 -14.78
N TYR A 295 17.88 -2.96 -15.77
CA TYR A 295 18.23 -3.30 -17.14
C TYR A 295 19.04 -4.62 -17.30
N ASP A 296 19.09 -5.48 -16.28
CA ASP A 296 19.87 -6.71 -16.29
C ASP A 296 19.32 -7.78 -17.25
N ASP A 297 18.04 -7.70 -17.60
CA ASP A 297 17.34 -8.69 -18.43
C ASP A 297 16.70 -8.07 -19.66
N SER A 298 17.19 -8.45 -20.86
CA SER A 298 16.66 -7.97 -22.13
C SER A 298 15.20 -8.38 -22.39
N ALA A 299 14.75 -9.52 -21.87
CA ALA A 299 13.38 -10.00 -22.05
C ALA A 299 12.38 -9.29 -21.11
N GLN A 300 12.89 -8.66 -20.07
CA GLN A 300 12.10 -8.00 -19.02
C GLN A 300 12.56 -6.55 -18.79
N LEU A 301 12.91 -5.85 -19.87
CA LEU A 301 13.32 -4.46 -19.78
C LEU A 301 12.32 -3.65 -18.94
N GLY A 302 12.80 -2.99 -17.91
CA GLY A 302 11.98 -2.29 -16.95
C GLY A 302 11.28 -3.19 -15.92
N LYS A 303 11.50 -4.51 -15.93
CA LYS A 303 10.99 -5.42 -14.90
C LYS A 303 12.06 -5.79 -13.92
N ASP A 304 11.68 -5.84 -12.66
CA ASP A 304 12.53 -6.28 -11.56
C ASP A 304 11.85 -7.36 -10.73
N SER A 305 12.65 -8.13 -9.97
CA SER A 305 12.17 -9.17 -9.04
C SER A 305 11.24 -8.63 -7.93
N HIS A 306 11.13 -7.32 -7.79
CA HIS A 306 10.33 -6.65 -6.78
C HIS A 306 9.03 -6.05 -7.34
N THR A 307 8.62 -6.42 -8.56
CA THR A 307 7.35 -5.98 -9.13
C THR A 307 6.16 -6.53 -8.35
N TRP A 308 5.04 -5.84 -8.48
CA TRP A 308 3.76 -6.34 -7.99
C TRP A 308 3.44 -7.74 -8.48
N ALA A 309 3.64 -8.01 -9.78
CA ALA A 309 3.40 -9.31 -10.37
C ALA A 309 4.19 -10.41 -9.65
N ILE A 310 5.49 -10.21 -9.46
CA ILE A 310 6.36 -11.21 -8.83
C ILE A 310 6.01 -11.41 -7.35
N ARG A 311 5.72 -10.34 -6.61
CA ARG A 311 5.27 -10.46 -5.21
C ARG A 311 3.96 -11.24 -5.10
N LEU A 312 3.00 -10.96 -5.97
CA LEU A 312 1.73 -11.69 -6.01
C LEU A 312 1.95 -13.16 -6.40
N GLU A 313 2.86 -13.45 -7.33
CA GLU A 313 3.25 -14.81 -7.68
C GLU A 313 3.88 -15.56 -6.48
N GLN A 314 4.76 -14.92 -5.72
CA GLN A 314 5.36 -15.49 -4.51
C GLN A 314 4.31 -15.80 -3.44
N ILE A 315 3.36 -14.89 -3.21
CA ILE A 315 2.25 -15.11 -2.27
C ILE A 315 1.38 -16.27 -2.78
N ARG A 316 1.02 -16.27 -4.07
CA ARG A 316 0.22 -17.32 -4.67
C ARG A 316 0.91 -18.69 -4.59
N ALA A 317 2.22 -18.76 -4.83
CA ALA A 317 3.01 -19.97 -4.67
C ALA A 317 2.98 -20.49 -3.22
N ALA A 318 3.09 -19.60 -2.23
CA ALA A 318 2.98 -19.97 -0.83
C ALA A 318 1.58 -20.50 -0.48
N LEU A 319 0.52 -19.94 -1.06
CA LEU A 319 -0.87 -20.39 -0.86
C LEU A 319 -1.17 -21.71 -1.56
N ASN A 320 -0.64 -21.95 -2.76
CA ASN A 320 -0.88 -23.18 -3.53
C ASN A 320 -0.39 -24.45 -2.84
N GLY A 321 0.58 -24.35 -1.94
CA GLY A 321 1.05 -25.45 -1.09
C GLY A 321 0.13 -25.79 0.09
N GLN A 322 -0.95 -25.01 0.30
CA GLN A 322 -1.87 -25.17 1.44
C GLN A 322 -3.14 -25.90 1.04
N VAL A 323 -3.74 -26.60 1.99
CA VAL A 323 -5.01 -27.31 1.81
C VAL A 323 -6.18 -26.29 1.82
N GLY A 324 -7.14 -26.48 0.92
CA GLY A 324 -8.38 -25.68 0.84
C GLY A 324 -8.32 -24.52 -0.15
N ASP A 325 -9.48 -23.95 -0.42
CA ASP A 325 -9.65 -22.77 -1.29
C ASP A 325 -9.23 -21.50 -0.54
N ARG A 326 -8.19 -20.84 -1.04
CA ARG A 326 -7.61 -19.65 -0.42
C ARG A 326 -7.69 -18.48 -1.39
N LYS A 327 -8.17 -17.35 -0.87
CA LYS A 327 -8.34 -16.12 -1.63
C LYS A 327 -7.15 -15.18 -1.49
N LEU A 328 -6.73 -14.57 -2.59
CA LEU A 328 -5.79 -13.45 -2.62
C LEU A 328 -6.48 -12.26 -3.27
N ARG A 329 -6.73 -11.22 -2.49
CA ARG A 329 -7.49 -10.04 -2.90
C ARG A 329 -6.64 -8.78 -2.91
N LEU A 330 -7.02 -7.84 -3.78
CA LEU A 330 -6.46 -6.49 -3.79
C LEU A 330 -7.07 -5.65 -2.66
N GLY A 331 -6.27 -5.11 -1.78
CA GLY A 331 -6.68 -4.09 -0.82
C GLY A 331 -6.55 -2.69 -1.42
N ILE A 332 -7.60 -1.89 -1.34
CA ILE A 332 -7.61 -0.50 -1.79
C ILE A 332 -7.93 0.39 -0.59
N ALA A 333 -6.95 1.21 -0.17
CA ALA A 333 -7.07 2.07 1.00
C ALA A 333 -6.53 3.48 0.73
N GLY A 334 -7.01 4.47 1.47
CA GLY A 334 -6.47 5.84 1.41
C GLY A 334 -6.68 6.58 0.09
N GLY A 335 -5.75 7.46 -0.24
CA GLY A 335 -5.81 8.27 -1.45
C GLY A 335 -6.91 9.34 -1.46
N GLU A 336 -7.39 9.68 -2.64
CA GLU A 336 -8.46 10.68 -2.82
C GLU A 336 -9.86 10.06 -2.85
N TRP A 337 -10.09 8.96 -2.13
CA TRP A 337 -11.31 8.18 -2.21
C TRP A 337 -12.59 9.00 -1.97
N LEU A 338 -12.59 9.99 -1.04
CA LEU A 338 -13.74 10.85 -0.80
C LEU A 338 -14.14 11.67 -2.03
N LYS A 339 -13.14 12.18 -2.78
CA LYS A 339 -13.38 12.91 -4.03
C LYS A 339 -13.87 11.95 -5.11
N MET A 340 -13.24 10.78 -5.23
CA MET A 340 -13.57 9.76 -6.20
C MET A 340 -15.02 9.28 -6.01
N VAL A 341 -15.43 8.90 -4.80
CA VAL A 341 -16.81 8.44 -4.55
C VAL A 341 -17.85 9.55 -4.74
N GLY A 342 -17.47 10.82 -4.60
CA GLY A 342 -18.32 11.98 -4.82
C GLY A 342 -18.69 12.25 -6.29
N ASN A 343 -17.95 11.66 -7.25
CA ASN A 343 -18.11 11.90 -8.68
C ASN A 343 -18.55 10.63 -9.41
N GLU A 344 -19.61 10.71 -10.24
CA GLU A 344 -20.16 9.53 -10.92
C GLU A 344 -19.21 8.96 -11.99
N THR A 345 -18.57 9.82 -12.77
CA THR A 345 -17.58 9.40 -13.77
C THR A 345 -16.39 8.75 -13.09
N ALA A 346 -15.89 9.33 -12.01
CA ALA A 346 -14.79 8.76 -11.23
C ALA A 346 -15.14 7.39 -10.64
N ARG A 347 -16.35 7.20 -10.11
CA ARG A 347 -16.81 5.86 -9.65
C ARG A 347 -16.82 4.84 -10.79
N THR A 348 -17.19 5.27 -12.00
CA THR A 348 -17.19 4.37 -13.17
C THR A 348 -15.77 4.02 -13.61
N ASN A 349 -14.88 5.00 -13.68
CA ASN A 349 -13.45 4.80 -13.98
C ASN A 349 -12.81 3.87 -12.94
N PHE A 350 -13.03 4.16 -11.66
CA PHE A 350 -12.54 3.35 -10.55
C PHE A 350 -12.96 1.88 -10.69
N ALA A 351 -14.24 1.62 -10.91
CA ALA A 351 -14.74 0.26 -11.03
C ALA A 351 -14.10 -0.50 -12.21
N ASN A 352 -13.93 0.16 -13.36
CA ASN A 352 -13.26 -0.43 -14.52
C ASN A 352 -11.76 -0.66 -14.27
N ASN A 353 -11.08 0.30 -13.63
CA ASN A 353 -9.66 0.18 -13.31
C ASN A 353 -9.39 -0.93 -12.30
N VAL A 354 -10.24 -1.07 -11.27
CA VAL A 354 -10.18 -2.21 -10.34
C VAL A 354 -10.30 -3.53 -11.10
N LYS A 355 -11.33 -3.66 -11.95
CA LYS A 355 -11.51 -4.89 -12.74
C LYS A 355 -10.28 -5.20 -13.60
N ASN A 356 -9.72 -4.21 -14.30
CA ASN A 356 -8.54 -4.39 -15.13
C ASN A 356 -7.32 -4.87 -14.32
N VAL A 357 -7.14 -4.37 -13.10
CA VAL A 357 -6.05 -4.81 -12.21
C VAL A 357 -6.27 -6.25 -11.75
N LEU A 358 -7.50 -6.60 -11.33
CA LEU A 358 -7.81 -7.97 -10.92
C LEU A 358 -7.56 -8.96 -12.05
N ASP A 359 -8.01 -8.63 -13.27
CA ASP A 359 -7.81 -9.46 -14.46
C ASP A 359 -6.31 -9.57 -14.82
N LYS A 360 -5.57 -8.45 -14.78
CA LYS A 360 -4.14 -8.42 -15.11
C LYS A 360 -3.30 -9.29 -14.17
N TYR A 361 -3.60 -9.28 -12.88
CA TYR A 361 -2.81 -9.98 -11.86
C TYR A 361 -3.47 -11.26 -11.35
N ASN A 362 -4.54 -11.72 -12.00
CA ASN A 362 -5.27 -12.95 -11.65
C ASN A 362 -5.61 -12.99 -10.15
N MET A 363 -6.21 -11.91 -9.64
CA MET A 363 -6.62 -11.83 -8.24
C MET A 363 -8.06 -12.31 -8.05
N ASP A 364 -8.34 -12.94 -6.91
CA ASP A 364 -9.64 -13.55 -6.63
C ASP A 364 -10.71 -12.50 -6.29
N GLY A 365 -10.28 -11.26 -5.97
CA GLY A 365 -11.22 -10.21 -5.61
C GLY A 365 -10.57 -8.94 -5.09
N VAL A 366 -11.39 -8.12 -4.43
CA VAL A 366 -11.01 -6.81 -3.92
C VAL A 366 -11.61 -6.56 -2.54
N ASP A 367 -10.90 -5.80 -1.72
CA ASP A 367 -11.37 -5.20 -0.48
C ASP A 367 -11.23 -3.68 -0.53
N LEU A 368 -12.27 -2.95 -0.13
CA LEU A 368 -12.21 -1.50 0.01
C LEU A 368 -12.07 -1.12 1.48
N ASP A 369 -10.94 -0.53 1.83
CA ASP A 369 -10.63 -0.04 3.17
C ASP A 369 -10.57 1.48 3.17
N PHE A 370 -11.75 2.11 3.05
CA PHE A 370 -11.89 3.56 2.98
C PHE A 370 -12.20 4.16 4.36
N GLU A 371 -11.19 4.64 5.00
CA GLU A 371 -11.21 5.23 6.35
C GLU A 371 -11.25 6.76 6.27
N TRP A 372 -12.23 7.48 6.86
CA TRP A 372 -13.60 7.07 7.18
C TRP A 372 -14.56 8.13 6.72
N ALA A 373 -15.77 7.75 6.31
CA ALA A 373 -16.82 8.70 5.97
C ALA A 373 -17.54 9.15 7.25
N TYR A 374 -17.45 10.44 7.57
CA TYR A 374 -18.10 11.00 8.77
C TYR A 374 -19.46 11.63 8.47
N TYR A 375 -19.76 11.92 7.21
CA TYR A 375 -21.02 12.56 6.82
C TYR A 375 -21.90 11.57 6.06
N ALA A 376 -23.23 11.66 6.29
CA ALA A 376 -24.22 10.82 5.62
C ALA A 376 -24.11 10.88 4.08
N ARG A 377 -23.78 12.06 3.51
CA ARG A 377 -23.55 12.21 2.08
C ARG A 377 -22.38 11.35 1.59
N ASP A 378 -21.31 11.28 2.35
CA ASP A 378 -20.09 10.54 1.97
C ASP A 378 -20.31 9.02 2.07
N LEU A 379 -21.04 8.58 3.11
CA LEU A 379 -21.51 7.18 3.22
C LEU A 379 -22.44 6.79 2.06
N THR A 380 -23.37 7.68 1.67
CA THR A 380 -24.23 7.47 0.50
C THR A 380 -23.41 7.36 -0.79
N ASN A 381 -22.42 8.23 -0.98
CA ASN A 381 -21.55 8.21 -2.15
C ASN A 381 -20.65 6.96 -2.17
N TYR A 382 -20.16 6.56 -1.01
CA TYR A 382 -19.40 5.31 -0.85
C TYR A 382 -20.28 4.11 -1.20
N SER A 383 -21.50 4.05 -0.71
CA SER A 383 -22.47 3.00 -1.06
C SER A 383 -22.72 2.92 -2.57
N LYS A 384 -22.85 4.07 -3.26
CA LYS A 384 -22.95 4.11 -4.73
C LYS A 384 -21.71 3.54 -5.42
N ALA A 385 -20.52 3.81 -4.89
CA ALA A 385 -19.28 3.25 -5.42
C ALA A 385 -19.23 1.71 -5.24
N ILE A 386 -19.64 1.21 -4.09
CA ILE A 386 -19.75 -0.23 -3.80
C ILE A 386 -20.70 -0.91 -4.81
N VAL A 387 -21.91 -0.41 -4.97
CA VAL A 387 -22.90 -0.98 -5.91
C VAL A 387 -22.38 -0.91 -7.35
N LYS A 388 -21.76 0.21 -7.75
CA LYS A 388 -21.17 0.36 -9.08
C LYS A 388 -20.06 -0.64 -9.33
N LEU A 389 -19.17 -0.83 -8.35
CA LEU A 389 -18.05 -1.78 -8.45
C LEU A 389 -18.58 -3.21 -8.59
N ARG A 390 -19.54 -3.64 -7.76
CA ARG A 390 -20.19 -4.97 -7.89
C ARG A 390 -20.78 -5.19 -9.27
N ASN A 391 -21.43 -4.19 -9.84
CA ASN A 391 -22.04 -4.30 -11.18
C ASN A 391 -20.97 -4.51 -12.28
N VAL A 392 -19.78 -3.93 -12.14
CA VAL A 392 -18.66 -4.10 -13.09
C VAL A 392 -17.95 -5.44 -12.88
N LEU A 393 -17.72 -5.83 -11.62
CA LEU A 393 -17.04 -7.07 -11.28
C LEU A 393 -17.88 -8.32 -11.59
N GLY A 394 -19.20 -8.21 -11.54
CA GLY A 394 -20.12 -9.37 -11.62
C GLY A 394 -20.18 -10.14 -10.30
N LYS A 395 -20.89 -11.28 -10.28
CA LYS A 395 -21.15 -12.06 -9.06
C LYS A 395 -20.01 -12.98 -8.66
N ASN A 396 -19.13 -13.34 -9.59
CA ASN A 396 -18.09 -14.36 -9.38
C ASN A 396 -16.78 -13.80 -8.78
N VAL A 397 -16.62 -12.48 -8.75
CA VAL A 397 -15.43 -11.83 -8.15
C VAL A 397 -15.71 -11.57 -6.68
N PHE A 398 -14.83 -12.01 -5.81
CA PHE A 398 -14.99 -11.85 -4.37
C PHE A 398 -14.78 -10.37 -3.97
N PHE A 399 -15.76 -9.77 -3.33
CA PHE A 399 -15.75 -8.35 -3.05
C PHE A 399 -16.19 -8.04 -1.63
N THR A 400 -15.33 -7.38 -0.87
CA THR A 400 -15.57 -6.99 0.52
C THR A 400 -15.27 -5.53 0.76
N VAL A 401 -15.71 -5.05 1.91
CA VAL A 401 -15.38 -3.71 2.42
C VAL A 401 -14.96 -3.81 3.88
N SER A 402 -14.01 -2.98 4.27
CA SER A 402 -13.65 -2.77 5.67
C SER A 402 -14.38 -1.56 6.21
N LEU A 403 -15.12 -1.73 7.30
CA LEU A 403 -15.87 -0.69 7.98
C LEU A 403 -15.44 -0.61 9.46
N HIS A 404 -15.60 0.57 10.04
CA HIS A 404 -15.27 0.81 11.46
C HIS A 404 -16.52 1.22 12.24
N PRO A 405 -16.65 0.93 13.55
CA PRO A 405 -17.79 1.32 14.36
C PRO A 405 -18.19 2.80 14.31
N VAL A 406 -17.28 3.69 13.89
CA VAL A 406 -17.60 5.11 13.67
C VAL A 406 -18.07 5.44 12.26
N SER A 407 -17.96 4.50 11.30
CA SER A 407 -18.25 4.73 9.87
C SER A 407 -18.69 3.43 9.18
N TYR A 408 -19.88 2.92 9.49
CA TYR A 408 -20.36 1.63 8.97
C TYR A 408 -21.74 1.69 8.30
N LYS A 409 -22.43 2.83 8.36
CA LYS A 409 -23.82 2.95 7.92
C LYS A 409 -23.94 3.11 6.40
N ILE A 410 -23.44 2.11 5.66
CA ILE A 410 -23.64 1.99 4.21
C ILE A 410 -25.08 1.55 3.92
N THR A 411 -25.58 1.78 2.68
CA THR A 411 -26.98 1.46 2.34
C THR A 411 -27.23 -0.05 2.26
N PRO A 412 -28.49 -0.49 2.40
CA PRO A 412 -28.84 -1.92 2.25
C PRO A 412 -28.40 -2.53 0.92
N GLU A 413 -28.45 -1.77 -0.18
CA GLU A 413 -27.99 -2.22 -1.51
C GLU A 413 -26.46 -2.43 -1.52
N ALA A 414 -25.71 -1.59 -0.81
CA ALA A 414 -24.26 -1.76 -0.66
C ALA A 414 -23.92 -2.96 0.23
N ILE A 415 -24.69 -3.19 1.32
CA ILE A 415 -24.57 -4.40 2.17
C ILE A 415 -24.84 -5.66 1.35
N ALA A 416 -25.88 -5.63 0.49
CA ALA A 416 -26.22 -6.76 -0.38
C ALA A 416 -25.14 -7.01 -1.45
N ALA A 417 -24.45 -5.95 -1.91
CA ALA A 417 -23.46 -6.01 -2.99
C ALA A 417 -22.12 -6.64 -2.59
N VAL A 418 -21.80 -6.78 -1.30
CA VAL A 418 -20.54 -7.34 -0.81
C VAL A 418 -20.73 -8.75 -0.29
N ASP A 419 -19.68 -9.57 -0.36
CA ASP A 419 -19.70 -10.95 0.12
C ASP A 419 -19.63 -10.99 1.65
N PHE A 420 -18.74 -10.19 2.24
CA PHE A 420 -18.74 -9.91 3.67
C PHE A 420 -18.20 -8.50 3.98
N ILE A 421 -18.26 -8.11 5.23
CA ILE A 421 -17.79 -6.85 5.77
C ILE A 421 -16.77 -7.15 6.87
N SER A 422 -15.49 -6.75 6.65
CA SER A 422 -14.50 -6.69 7.72
C SER A 422 -14.85 -5.56 8.66
N PHE A 423 -15.10 -5.85 9.93
CA PHE A 423 -15.53 -4.84 10.89
C PHE A 423 -14.40 -4.54 11.88
N GLN A 424 -13.75 -3.39 11.74
CA GLN A 424 -12.53 -3.00 12.45
C GLN A 424 -12.82 -2.67 13.92
N CYS A 425 -12.97 -3.69 14.78
CA CYS A 425 -13.20 -3.51 16.22
C CYS A 425 -11.89 -3.22 16.97
N TYR A 426 -11.11 -2.32 16.44
CA TYR A 426 -9.84 -1.84 16.96
C TYR A 426 -9.56 -0.43 16.43
N GLY A 427 -8.47 0.19 16.88
CA GLY A 427 -8.07 1.54 16.44
C GLY A 427 -6.95 2.07 17.34
N PRO A 428 -6.68 3.38 17.30
CA PRO A 428 -5.62 3.96 18.14
C PRO A 428 -6.00 4.02 19.63
N GLN A 429 -7.30 4.00 19.98
CA GLN A 429 -7.74 4.09 21.38
C GLN A 429 -7.74 2.72 22.06
N ALA A 430 -7.12 2.62 23.23
CA ALA A 430 -7.07 1.40 24.04
C ALA A 430 -8.46 0.83 24.38
N ALA A 431 -9.45 1.70 24.58
CA ALA A 431 -10.82 1.30 24.90
C ALA A 431 -11.50 0.46 23.80
N LEU A 432 -11.02 0.51 22.55
CA LEU A 432 -11.54 -0.29 21.45
C LEU A 432 -11.08 -1.77 21.51
N PHE A 433 -10.06 -2.08 22.33
CA PHE A 433 -9.45 -3.41 22.35
C PHE A 433 -10.19 -4.41 23.24
N SER A 434 -11.07 -3.95 24.16
CA SER A 434 -11.72 -4.82 25.12
C SER A 434 -12.69 -5.82 24.46
N PHE A 435 -12.88 -6.96 25.10
CA PHE A 435 -13.85 -7.97 24.66
C PHE A 435 -15.29 -7.45 24.72
N GLU A 436 -15.64 -6.67 25.75
CA GLU A 436 -16.98 -6.08 25.87
C GLU A 436 -17.27 -5.10 24.74
N ARG A 437 -16.28 -4.28 24.37
CA ARG A 437 -16.42 -3.37 23.23
C ARG A 437 -16.56 -4.13 21.91
N PHE A 438 -15.80 -5.17 21.70
CA PHE A 438 -15.89 -6.04 20.52
C PHE A 438 -17.31 -6.62 20.34
N LYS A 439 -17.91 -7.14 21.41
CA LYS A 439 -19.30 -7.64 21.40
C LYS A 439 -20.29 -6.53 21.06
N SER A 440 -20.18 -5.40 21.72
CA SER A 440 -21.07 -4.25 21.54
C SER A 440 -21.00 -3.69 20.10
N ASP A 441 -19.80 -3.62 19.53
CA ASP A 441 -19.62 -3.13 18.15
C ASP A 441 -20.30 -4.07 17.14
N GLY A 442 -20.11 -5.40 17.28
CA GLY A 442 -20.78 -6.40 16.45
C GLY A 442 -22.31 -6.34 16.57
N GLN A 443 -22.83 -6.26 17.80
CA GLN A 443 -24.27 -6.15 18.05
C GLN A 443 -24.85 -4.88 17.42
N THR A 444 -24.19 -3.75 17.55
CA THR A 444 -24.62 -2.48 16.96
C THR A 444 -24.68 -2.55 15.42
N ALA A 445 -23.73 -3.23 14.78
CA ALA A 445 -23.74 -3.44 13.34
C ALA A 445 -24.91 -4.35 12.88
N VAL A 446 -25.21 -5.40 13.66
CA VAL A 446 -26.37 -6.27 13.40
C VAL A 446 -27.70 -5.52 13.57
N GLU A 447 -27.84 -4.72 14.62
CA GLU A 447 -29.02 -3.87 14.85
C GLU A 447 -29.24 -2.83 13.75
N TYR A 448 -28.17 -2.38 13.11
CA TYR A 448 -28.27 -1.50 11.94
C TYR A 448 -28.83 -2.23 10.71
N GLY A 449 -28.73 -3.55 10.64
CA GLY A 449 -29.22 -4.36 9.53
C GLY A 449 -28.13 -5.05 8.70
N ILE A 450 -26.89 -5.10 9.19
CA ILE A 450 -25.85 -5.93 8.56
C ILE A 450 -26.07 -7.37 9.01
N PRO A 451 -26.25 -8.34 8.07
CA PRO A 451 -26.42 -9.74 8.44
C PRO A 451 -25.20 -10.24 9.25
N GLN A 452 -25.46 -10.91 10.35
CA GLN A 452 -24.43 -11.35 11.30
C GLN A 452 -23.38 -12.25 10.65
N ASN A 453 -23.80 -13.16 9.78
CA ASN A 453 -22.92 -14.05 9.01
C ASN A 453 -22.07 -13.33 7.95
N LYS A 454 -22.39 -12.07 7.60
CA LYS A 454 -21.56 -11.21 6.76
C LYS A 454 -20.56 -10.37 7.55
N LEU A 455 -20.60 -10.36 8.87
CA LEU A 455 -19.65 -9.64 9.71
C LEU A 455 -18.43 -10.53 10.02
N VAL A 456 -17.28 -10.14 9.48
CA VAL A 456 -15.96 -10.70 9.82
C VAL A 456 -15.30 -9.73 10.79
N MET A 457 -15.20 -10.14 12.05
CA MET A 457 -14.90 -9.25 13.16
C MET A 457 -13.38 -9.00 13.29
N GLY A 458 -12.98 -7.73 13.33
CA GLY A 458 -11.59 -7.31 13.33
C GLY A 458 -10.90 -7.42 14.69
N VAL A 459 -9.66 -7.92 14.68
CA VAL A 459 -8.80 -7.99 15.89
C VAL A 459 -7.43 -7.39 15.58
N PRO A 460 -6.81 -6.67 16.55
CA PRO A 460 -5.49 -6.10 16.38
C PRO A 460 -4.40 -7.11 16.77
N PHE A 461 -3.35 -7.20 15.96
CA PHE A 461 -2.11 -7.90 16.31
C PHE A 461 -1.01 -6.89 16.68
N TYR A 462 -1.39 -5.83 17.38
CA TYR A 462 -0.51 -4.76 17.87
C TYR A 462 -1.00 -4.22 19.20
N GLY A 463 -0.12 -3.52 19.91
CA GLY A 463 -0.46 -2.76 21.11
C GLY A 463 -0.50 -1.26 20.88
N THR A 464 -1.28 -0.53 21.68
CA THR A 464 -1.40 0.93 21.62
C THR A 464 -1.31 1.55 23.02
N THR A 465 -0.74 2.77 23.11
CA THR A 465 -0.81 3.59 24.34
C THR A 465 -2.11 4.39 24.43
N GLY A 466 -2.97 4.33 23.43
CA GLY A 466 -4.14 5.20 23.29
C GLY A 466 -3.82 6.57 22.69
N THR A 467 -2.55 6.87 22.44
CA THR A 467 -2.11 8.07 21.73
C THR A 467 -1.90 7.71 20.27
N ALA A 468 -2.50 8.49 19.38
CA ALA A 468 -2.31 8.29 17.95
C ALA A 468 -0.82 8.30 17.58
N GLY A 469 -0.36 7.25 16.85
CA GLY A 469 1.03 7.04 16.45
C GLY A 469 1.94 6.33 17.45
N GLU A 470 1.42 5.98 18.60
CA GLU A 470 2.15 5.20 19.57
C GLU A 470 1.63 3.77 19.61
N GLN A 471 1.85 3.08 18.50
CA GLN A 471 1.54 1.66 18.34
C GLN A 471 2.82 0.84 18.28
N VAL A 472 2.74 -0.42 18.67
CA VAL A 472 3.85 -1.38 18.62
C VAL A 472 3.34 -2.73 18.13
N ALA A 473 4.04 -3.35 17.17
CA ALA A 473 3.69 -4.69 16.70
C ALA A 473 3.76 -5.69 17.87
N TYR A 474 2.83 -6.65 17.91
CA TYR A 474 2.89 -7.74 18.89
C TYR A 474 4.21 -8.52 18.76
N TYR A 475 4.68 -8.73 17.54
CA TYR A 475 6.02 -9.25 17.24
C TYR A 475 7.13 -8.55 18.02
N ASP A 476 7.09 -7.22 18.11
CA ASP A 476 8.13 -6.46 18.82
C ASP A 476 7.99 -6.56 20.33
N LEU A 477 6.77 -6.66 20.84
CA LEU A 477 6.54 -6.92 22.27
C LEU A 477 7.09 -8.28 22.67
N ILE A 478 6.91 -9.32 21.86
CA ILE A 478 7.46 -10.65 22.10
C ILE A 478 8.99 -10.63 22.00
N ASN A 479 9.54 -10.14 20.88
CA ASN A 479 10.97 -10.34 20.57
C ASN A 479 11.89 -9.27 21.16
N LYS A 480 11.39 -8.07 21.45
CA LYS A 480 12.18 -6.94 21.96
C LYS A 480 11.69 -6.45 23.32
N GLY A 481 10.40 -6.62 23.61
CA GLY A 481 9.76 -6.20 24.85
C GLY A 481 9.74 -7.27 25.93
N ASN A 482 10.25 -8.48 25.67
CA ASN A 482 10.23 -9.64 26.56
C ASN A 482 8.83 -9.97 27.10
N LEU A 483 7.79 -9.83 26.30
CA LEU A 483 6.45 -10.26 26.65
C LEU A 483 6.43 -11.78 26.77
N THR A 484 6.49 -12.28 28.00
CA THR A 484 6.51 -13.72 28.31
C THR A 484 5.15 -14.25 28.73
N ASN A 485 4.31 -13.40 29.32
CA ASN A 485 2.95 -13.76 29.70
C ASN A 485 1.96 -13.32 28.61
N THR A 486 1.61 -14.24 27.72
CA THR A 486 0.70 -14.00 26.59
C THR A 486 -0.79 -13.97 26.98
N SER A 487 -1.10 -13.99 28.29
CA SER A 487 -2.48 -13.92 28.81
C SER A 487 -2.85 -12.53 29.35
N VAL A 488 -1.95 -11.53 29.26
CA VAL A 488 -2.19 -10.18 29.76
C VAL A 488 -2.44 -9.21 28.61
N ASP A 489 -3.41 -8.31 28.78
CA ASP A 489 -3.78 -7.31 27.78
C ASP A 489 -3.04 -5.97 27.96
N GLU A 490 -2.08 -5.90 28.87
CA GLU A 490 -1.25 -4.72 29.09
C GLU A 490 0.22 -5.12 29.26
N TRP A 491 1.13 -4.34 28.65
CA TRP A 491 2.56 -4.58 28.75
C TRP A 491 3.38 -3.29 28.71
N MET A 492 4.35 -3.22 29.62
CA MET A 492 5.28 -2.10 29.67
C MET A 492 6.45 -2.33 28.69
N TYR A 493 6.61 -1.41 27.73
CA TYR A 493 7.70 -1.45 26.77
C TYR A 493 8.25 -0.05 26.50
N ASN A 494 9.59 0.11 26.53
CA ASN A 494 10.27 1.39 26.35
C ASN A 494 9.69 2.53 27.22
N GLY A 495 9.33 2.22 28.48
CA GLY A 495 8.80 3.20 29.44
C GLY A 495 7.36 3.62 29.19
N LYS A 496 6.61 2.93 28.32
CA LYS A 496 5.20 3.18 28.01
C LYS A 496 4.37 1.93 28.28
N ASN A 497 3.15 2.11 28.78
CA ASN A 497 2.19 1.02 28.92
C ASN A 497 1.38 0.88 27.64
N TYR A 498 1.37 -0.30 27.05
CA TYR A 498 0.61 -0.64 25.85
C TYR A 498 -0.55 -1.56 26.19
N THR A 499 -1.74 -1.21 25.76
CA THR A 499 -2.90 -2.12 25.72
C THR A 499 -2.83 -2.92 24.43
N LEU A 500 -3.02 -4.23 24.52
CA LEU A 500 -2.97 -5.18 23.41
C LEU A 500 -4.10 -6.21 23.56
N ASN A 501 -4.28 -7.09 22.58
CA ASN A 501 -5.05 -8.31 22.79
C ASN A 501 -4.09 -9.47 23.04
N SER A 502 -4.20 -10.07 24.22
CA SER A 502 -3.51 -11.30 24.59
C SER A 502 -4.07 -12.51 23.85
N GLN A 503 -3.36 -13.64 23.89
CA GLN A 503 -3.90 -14.91 23.39
C GLN A 503 -5.23 -15.27 24.07
N THR A 504 -5.40 -14.95 25.36
CA THR A 504 -6.67 -15.16 26.07
C THR A 504 -7.79 -14.33 25.48
N THR A 505 -7.58 -13.04 25.24
CA THR A 505 -8.59 -12.14 24.66
C THR A 505 -8.90 -12.50 23.21
N ILE A 506 -7.88 -12.85 22.40
CA ILE A 506 -8.12 -13.35 21.03
C ILE A 506 -8.96 -14.62 21.04
N ARG A 507 -8.68 -15.56 21.94
CA ARG A 507 -9.47 -16.79 22.11
C ARG A 507 -10.92 -16.47 22.42
N GLN A 508 -11.19 -15.63 23.41
CA GLN A 508 -12.55 -15.21 23.79
C GLN A 508 -13.30 -14.56 22.63
N LYS A 509 -12.63 -13.68 21.86
CA LYS A 509 -13.22 -13.03 20.69
C LYS A 509 -13.54 -14.03 19.58
N THR A 510 -12.65 -14.98 19.32
CA THR A 510 -12.85 -16.00 18.29
C THR A 510 -13.96 -16.96 18.68
N GLN A 511 -14.00 -17.44 19.93
CA GLN A 511 -15.09 -18.26 20.46
C GLN A 511 -16.43 -17.56 20.33
N TYR A 512 -16.52 -16.29 20.73
CA TYR A 512 -17.73 -15.49 20.59
C TYR A 512 -18.22 -15.42 19.14
N VAL A 513 -17.31 -15.22 18.18
CA VAL A 513 -17.62 -15.24 16.73
C VAL A 513 -18.22 -16.58 16.31
N CYS A 514 -17.60 -17.68 16.71
CA CYS A 514 -18.06 -19.04 16.36
C CYS A 514 -19.42 -19.39 16.97
N GLU A 515 -19.61 -19.03 18.22
CA GLU A 515 -20.83 -19.37 18.99
C GLU A 515 -22.04 -18.55 18.56
N ASN A 516 -21.82 -17.32 18.11
CA ASN A 516 -22.90 -16.40 17.77
C ASN A 516 -23.17 -16.27 16.26
N GLY A 517 -22.52 -17.08 15.41
CA GLY A 517 -22.83 -17.11 13.98
C GLY A 517 -22.33 -15.89 13.19
N PHE A 518 -21.27 -15.23 13.66
CA PHE A 518 -20.52 -14.26 12.85
C PHE A 518 -19.73 -14.96 11.75
N GLY A 519 -19.38 -14.23 10.67
CA GLY A 519 -18.72 -14.81 9.50
C GLY A 519 -17.29 -15.25 9.73
N GLY A 520 -16.58 -14.65 10.69
CA GLY A 520 -15.18 -14.99 10.96
C GLY A 520 -14.39 -13.90 11.67
N ILE A 521 -13.07 -14.02 11.61
CA ILE A 521 -12.10 -13.05 12.16
C ILE A 521 -11.28 -12.44 11.02
N MET A 522 -11.06 -11.14 11.09
CA MET A 522 -10.05 -10.40 10.31
C MET A 522 -8.96 -9.88 11.24
N SER A 523 -7.70 -10.13 10.93
CA SER A 523 -6.58 -9.67 11.73
C SER A 523 -5.82 -8.52 11.05
N TRP A 524 -5.44 -7.51 11.81
CA TRP A 524 -4.54 -6.43 11.41
C TRP A 524 -3.22 -6.55 12.17
N ASP A 525 -2.11 -7.02 11.59
CA ASP A 525 -1.96 -7.69 10.28
C ASP A 525 -0.93 -8.84 10.43
N LEU A 526 -0.71 -9.65 9.40
CA LEU A 526 0.20 -10.79 9.48
C LEU A 526 1.64 -10.41 9.88
N ALA A 527 2.13 -9.23 9.44
CA ALA A 527 3.49 -8.79 9.74
C ALA A 527 3.66 -8.31 11.19
N THR A 528 2.58 -8.07 11.90
CA THR A 528 2.61 -7.59 13.29
C THR A 528 2.51 -8.72 14.31
N ASP A 529 2.19 -9.95 13.89
CA ASP A 529 2.25 -11.14 14.74
C ASP A 529 3.66 -11.80 14.69
N VAL A 530 3.92 -12.75 15.56
CA VAL A 530 4.99 -13.74 15.40
C VAL A 530 4.54 -14.83 14.44
N ASP A 531 5.48 -15.65 13.96
CA ASP A 531 5.15 -16.74 13.03
C ASP A 531 4.08 -17.67 13.64
N VAL A 532 3.16 -18.17 12.80
CA VAL A 532 2.07 -19.06 13.26
C VAL A 532 2.57 -20.36 13.91
N THR A 533 3.81 -20.76 13.64
CA THR A 533 4.45 -21.92 14.29
C THR A 533 4.96 -21.62 15.70
N ASP A 534 5.07 -20.35 16.07
CA ASP A 534 5.41 -19.94 17.44
C ASP A 534 4.19 -20.14 18.36
N ASP A 535 4.41 -20.71 19.55
CA ASP A 535 3.34 -20.95 20.53
C ASP A 535 2.71 -19.65 21.08
N LYS A 536 3.35 -18.52 20.87
CA LYS A 536 2.84 -17.19 21.27
C LYS A 536 2.02 -16.50 20.19
N SER A 537 1.89 -17.08 18.98
CA SER A 537 1.16 -16.46 17.87
C SER A 537 -0.32 -16.26 18.20
N LEU A 538 -0.83 -15.08 17.87
CA LEU A 538 -2.25 -14.74 17.96
C LEU A 538 -3.04 -15.40 16.84
N LEU A 539 -2.46 -15.47 15.63
CA LEU A 539 -3.06 -16.14 14.48
C LEU A 539 -3.23 -17.65 14.74
N LYS A 540 -2.26 -18.27 15.42
CA LYS A 540 -2.37 -19.68 15.85
C LYS A 540 -3.62 -19.91 16.69
N VAL A 541 -3.89 -19.02 17.64
CA VAL A 541 -5.08 -19.10 18.50
C VAL A 541 -6.37 -18.99 17.68
N VAL A 542 -6.45 -18.05 16.74
CA VAL A 542 -7.62 -17.92 15.84
C VAL A 542 -7.84 -19.23 15.06
N LYS A 543 -6.77 -19.77 14.48
CA LYS A 543 -6.84 -21.02 13.70
C LYS A 543 -7.29 -22.20 14.56
N GLU A 544 -6.72 -22.38 15.74
CA GLU A 544 -7.06 -23.47 16.67
C GLU A 544 -8.55 -23.45 17.05
N GLU A 545 -9.09 -22.27 17.35
CA GLU A 545 -10.51 -22.14 17.67
C GLU A 545 -11.41 -22.44 16.47
N PHE A 546 -11.06 -21.95 15.26
CA PHE A 546 -11.83 -22.27 14.07
C PHE A 546 -11.78 -23.77 13.74
N ASP A 547 -10.61 -24.41 13.87
CA ASP A 547 -10.48 -25.85 13.65
C ASP A 547 -11.34 -26.65 14.64
N TYR A 548 -11.39 -26.21 15.91
CA TYR A 548 -12.21 -26.84 16.95
C TYR A 548 -13.73 -26.72 16.65
N TYR A 549 -14.22 -25.52 16.29
CA TYR A 549 -15.63 -25.29 16.00
C TYR A 549 -16.08 -25.82 14.64
N ALA A 550 -15.15 -25.96 13.68
CA ALA A 550 -15.43 -26.59 12.39
C ALA A 550 -15.54 -28.11 12.47
N ASN A 551 -14.79 -28.73 13.42
CA ASN A 551 -14.74 -30.17 13.59
C ASN A 551 -14.97 -30.53 15.06
N PRO A 552 -16.17 -30.28 15.62
CA PRO A 552 -16.45 -30.68 16.98
C PRO A 552 -16.30 -32.19 17.09
N ALA A 553 -15.43 -32.63 18.03
CA ALA A 553 -15.31 -34.06 18.31
C ALA A 553 -16.71 -34.63 18.58
N VAL A 554 -17.11 -35.64 17.85
CA VAL A 554 -18.37 -36.37 18.12
C VAL A 554 -18.10 -37.14 19.42
N GLU A 555 -18.57 -36.58 20.54
CA GLU A 555 -18.61 -37.30 21.82
C GLU A 555 -19.61 -38.44 21.79
#